data_ca06cf10046613724f0cf280e9b06999
#
_entry.id   ca06cf10046613724f0cf280e9b06999
#
_cell.length_a   1.000
_cell.length_b   1.000
_cell.length_c   1.000
_cell.angle_alpha   90.00
_cell.angle_beta   90.00
_cell.angle_gamma   90.00
#
_symmetry.space_group_name_H-M   'P 1'
#
loop_
_entity.id
_entity.type
_entity.pdbx_description
1 polymer ?
#
loop_
_entity_poly.entity_id
_entity_poly.type
_entity_poly.pdbx_seq_one_letter_code
_entity_poly.pdbx_strand_id
1 'polypeptide(L)'
;MKKIATTLTFLLITFISFSQAKFNASGYNVTNDDLTINTYSKDSTANALVIYEYGNSYVDPDDFRLKTEIKRKIKILNRDGFSKADISVLLYNNSDRKEKITDIVGTTSNMNANGTVDIQKLDKSQVFTENYNNNYTLVKFTMPDIKEGSVIKYSYTLDTPFMFNYKSWYFQSDIPTLYSEYHASIPANYEYNIKLVGEIPLSVNTSDIEHDCLSTSTGAKSDCFKSVYVMKDIPAFIDERYMTTRENYISKVEYELKVYKGFDGGVDNITKSWKTVDKEFKTEKSIGRQLNKGSLVKDLLSTEITKEKDQLKKAQVILEYVQNNYKWNGENNIFGEVDLKKLVKNKVGRSSEINLLLFNLLNENNIQVLPVLMSTRGNGLPTKIFPVISEFNYIILQATIDGKEYFLDATSPYLS
;
A
#
# COMPACT_ATOMS: atom_id res chain seq x y z
N MET A 1 -78.86 -14.20 -20.00
CA MET A 1 -77.89 -13.06 -19.99
C MET A 1 -77.01 -13.20 -18.77
N LYS A 2 -75.82 -13.75 -18.92
CA LYS A 2 -74.80 -13.85 -17.81
C LYS A 2 -73.89 -12.72 -17.94
N LYS A 3 -73.75 -11.86 -16.90
CA LYS A 3 -72.74 -10.77 -16.79
C LYS A 3 -71.46 -11.42 -16.35
N ILE A 4 -70.41 -11.32 -17.14
CA ILE A 4 -69.06 -11.68 -16.82
C ILE A 4 -68.44 -10.42 -16.20
N ALA A 5 -68.11 -10.48 -14.90
CA ALA A 5 -67.35 -9.45 -14.21
C ALA A 5 -65.87 -9.76 -14.39
N THR A 6 -65.16 -8.95 -15.13
CA THR A 6 -63.69 -9.03 -15.31
C THR A 6 -63.02 -8.26 -14.18
N THR A 7 -62.45 -8.98 -13.22
CA THR A 7 -61.64 -8.39 -12.12
C THR A 7 -60.23 -8.15 -12.64
N LEU A 8 -59.85 -6.90 -12.84
CA LEU A 8 -58.50 -6.45 -13.21
C LEU A 8 -57.63 -6.40 -11.96
N THR A 9 -56.80 -7.41 -11.78
CA THR A 9 -55.82 -7.44 -10.69
C THR A 9 -54.61 -6.58 -11.08
N PHE A 10 -54.50 -5.40 -10.51
CA PHE A 10 -53.30 -4.53 -10.64
C PHE A 10 -52.16 -5.14 -9.82
N LEU A 11 -51.20 -5.77 -10.51
CA LEU A 11 -49.95 -6.22 -9.89
C LEU A 11 -49.05 -4.98 -9.66
N LEU A 12 -49.04 -4.47 -8.44
CA LEU A 12 -48.08 -3.42 -8.04
C LEU A 12 -46.70 -4.06 -7.94
N ILE A 13 -45.90 -3.97 -9.01
CA ILE A 13 -44.49 -4.26 -8.96
C ILE A 13 -43.80 -3.07 -8.30
N THR A 14 -43.54 -3.18 -6.99
CA THR A 14 -42.64 -2.26 -6.30
C THR A 14 -41.25 -2.48 -6.81
N PHE A 15 -40.79 -1.63 -7.72
CA PHE A 15 -39.38 -1.48 -8.03
C PHE A 15 -38.69 -0.95 -6.75
N ILE A 16 -38.04 -1.84 -6.02
CA ILE A 16 -37.05 -1.43 -5.02
C ILE A 16 -35.87 -0.90 -5.83
N SER A 17 -35.87 0.39 -6.09
CA SER A 17 -34.71 1.11 -6.59
C SER A 17 -33.66 1.04 -5.49
N PHE A 18 -32.68 0.16 -5.62
CA PHE A 18 -31.46 0.27 -4.84
C PHE A 18 -30.80 1.57 -5.29
N SER A 19 -31.00 2.62 -4.49
CA SER A 19 -30.28 3.88 -4.66
C SER A 19 -28.79 3.54 -4.53
N GLN A 20 -28.04 3.63 -5.62
CA GLN A 20 -26.59 3.62 -5.55
C GLN A 20 -26.17 4.66 -4.51
N ALA A 21 -25.34 4.28 -3.56
CA ALA A 21 -24.85 5.20 -2.56
C ALA A 21 -24.05 6.30 -3.27
N LYS A 22 -24.70 7.44 -3.51
CA LYS A 22 -24.03 8.65 -4.04
C LYS A 22 -23.29 9.32 -2.90
N PHE A 23 -22.17 9.97 -3.20
CA PHE A 23 -21.44 10.80 -2.26
C PHE A 23 -22.40 11.64 -1.39
N ASN A 24 -22.32 11.46 -0.07
CA ASN A 24 -23.15 12.19 0.87
C ASN A 24 -22.55 13.58 1.14
N ALA A 25 -22.88 14.55 0.29
CA ALA A 25 -22.42 15.92 0.45
C ALA A 25 -22.82 16.54 1.80
N SER A 26 -23.96 16.16 2.36
CA SER A 26 -24.42 16.67 3.67
C SER A 26 -23.53 16.13 4.80
N GLY A 27 -23.09 14.89 4.74
CA GLY A 27 -22.14 14.32 5.70
C GLY A 27 -20.77 15.00 5.66
N TYR A 28 -20.32 15.45 4.49
CA TYR A 28 -19.05 16.14 4.32
C TYR A 28 -19.09 17.64 4.69
N ASN A 29 -20.24 18.31 4.62
CA ASN A 29 -20.36 19.70 5.03
C ASN A 29 -20.20 19.86 6.54
N VAL A 30 -19.54 20.95 6.97
CA VAL A 30 -19.38 21.28 8.38
C VAL A 30 -20.70 21.77 8.94
N THR A 31 -21.14 21.20 10.06
CA THR A 31 -22.37 21.55 10.78
C THR A 31 -22.05 22.19 12.13
N ASN A 32 -23.03 22.81 12.75
CA ASN A 32 -22.87 23.32 14.12
C ASN A 32 -22.61 22.18 15.11
N ASP A 33 -23.23 21.02 14.90
CA ASP A 33 -23.00 19.85 15.74
C ASP A 33 -21.52 19.40 15.67
N ASP A 34 -20.92 19.40 14.49
CA ASP A 34 -19.48 19.09 14.34
C ASP A 34 -18.60 20.06 15.16
N LEU A 35 -18.96 21.36 15.15
CA LEU A 35 -18.22 22.39 15.85
C LEU A 35 -18.38 22.34 17.38
N THR A 36 -19.48 21.79 17.87
CA THR A 36 -19.78 21.68 19.31
C THR A 36 -19.25 20.37 19.94
N ILE A 37 -18.75 19.43 19.19
CA ILE A 37 -18.09 18.23 19.72
C ILE A 37 -16.84 18.65 20.52
N ASN A 38 -16.81 18.39 21.82
CA ASN A 38 -15.64 18.66 22.67
C ASN A 38 -14.91 17.40 23.09
N THR A 39 -15.60 16.27 23.11
CA THR A 39 -15.03 14.95 23.44
C THR A 39 -15.71 13.87 22.63
N TYR A 40 -15.04 12.75 22.44
CA TYR A 40 -15.64 11.57 21.83
C TYR A 40 -16.02 10.57 22.94
N SER A 41 -17.31 10.26 23.09
CA SER A 41 -17.82 9.46 24.20
C SER A 41 -17.30 8.02 24.25
N LYS A 42 -16.91 7.45 23.10
CA LYS A 42 -16.35 6.08 23.01
C LYS A 42 -14.83 6.05 23.27
N ASP A 43 -14.17 7.21 23.18
CA ASP A 43 -12.75 7.37 23.49
C ASP A 43 -12.50 8.80 23.99
N SER A 44 -12.55 8.99 25.29
CA SER A 44 -12.34 10.29 25.94
C SER A 44 -10.88 10.80 25.84
N THR A 45 -9.94 9.94 25.41
CA THR A 45 -8.53 10.28 25.23
C THR A 45 -8.19 10.69 23.80
N ALA A 46 -9.16 10.60 22.88
CA ALA A 46 -8.96 10.97 21.50
C ALA A 46 -8.56 12.44 21.34
N ASN A 47 -7.49 12.70 20.60
CA ASN A 47 -6.99 14.04 20.35
C ASN A 47 -7.65 14.71 19.14
N ALA A 48 -8.16 13.89 18.22
CA ALA A 48 -8.93 14.29 17.06
C ALA A 48 -9.90 13.17 16.67
N LEU A 49 -10.87 13.47 15.81
CA LEU A 49 -11.92 12.54 15.38
C LEU A 49 -12.20 12.74 13.90
N VAL A 50 -12.06 11.71 13.09
CA VAL A 50 -12.56 11.71 11.71
C VAL A 50 -14.09 11.62 11.76
N ILE A 51 -14.78 12.70 11.43
CA ILE A 51 -16.24 12.73 11.40
C ILE A 51 -16.76 12.02 10.15
N TYR A 52 -16.12 12.29 9.02
CA TYR A 52 -16.51 11.75 7.73
C TYR A 52 -15.29 11.63 6.80
N GLU A 53 -15.16 10.48 6.18
CA GLU A 53 -14.20 10.31 5.10
C GLU A 53 -14.82 9.53 3.95
N TYR A 54 -14.42 9.91 2.73
CA TYR A 54 -14.91 9.34 1.48
C TYR A 54 -13.76 9.19 0.49
N GLY A 55 -13.70 8.02 -0.14
CA GLY A 55 -12.82 7.73 -1.25
C GLY A 55 -13.61 7.20 -2.45
N ASN A 56 -13.18 7.56 -3.66
CA ASN A 56 -13.76 7.06 -4.90
C ASN A 56 -12.65 6.84 -5.93
N SER A 57 -12.38 5.57 -6.23
CA SER A 57 -11.38 5.18 -7.22
C SER A 57 -12.04 4.66 -8.48
N TYR A 58 -11.62 5.19 -9.62
CA TYR A 58 -12.13 4.83 -10.95
C TYR A 58 -11.08 5.06 -12.04
N VAL A 59 -11.24 4.38 -13.16
CA VAL A 59 -10.45 4.67 -14.37
C VAL A 59 -11.18 5.77 -15.15
N ASP A 60 -10.49 6.87 -15.36
CA ASP A 60 -11.02 8.01 -16.10
C ASP A 60 -11.17 7.64 -17.59
N PRO A 61 -12.37 7.81 -18.19
CA PRO A 61 -12.62 7.42 -19.58
C PRO A 61 -11.88 8.28 -20.61
N ASP A 62 -11.43 9.49 -20.23
CA ASP A 62 -10.79 10.42 -21.16
C ASP A 62 -9.30 10.10 -21.34
N ASP A 63 -8.60 9.74 -20.26
CA ASP A 63 -7.15 9.53 -20.27
C ASP A 63 -6.72 8.12 -19.85
N PHE A 64 -7.64 7.24 -19.48
CA PHE A 64 -7.43 5.85 -19.03
C PHE A 64 -6.50 5.76 -17.82
N ARG A 65 -6.45 6.81 -16.99
CA ARG A 65 -5.67 6.85 -15.77
C ARG A 65 -6.56 6.50 -14.57
N LEU A 66 -5.97 5.89 -13.59
CA LEU A 66 -6.65 5.63 -12.32
C LEU A 66 -6.70 6.92 -11.51
N LYS A 67 -7.90 7.40 -11.23
CA LYS A 67 -8.18 8.55 -10.36
C LYS A 67 -8.68 8.04 -9.01
N THR A 68 -8.25 8.68 -7.94
CA THR A 68 -8.81 8.45 -6.60
C THR A 68 -9.12 9.79 -5.95
N GLU A 69 -10.40 10.09 -5.82
CA GLU A 69 -10.89 11.25 -5.09
C GLU A 69 -10.91 10.94 -3.59
N ILE A 70 -10.39 11.84 -2.78
CA ILE A 70 -10.34 11.71 -1.32
C ILE A 70 -10.96 12.95 -0.70
N LYS A 71 -11.87 12.74 0.27
CA LYS A 71 -12.51 13.82 1.04
C LYS A 71 -12.48 13.44 2.51
N ARG A 72 -12.04 14.34 3.37
CA ARG A 72 -11.99 14.14 4.82
C ARG A 72 -12.53 15.34 5.58
N LYS A 73 -13.24 15.06 6.67
CA LYS A 73 -13.70 16.02 7.65
C LYS A 73 -13.25 15.54 9.04
N ILE A 74 -12.42 16.34 9.72
CA ILE A 74 -11.78 15.97 10.97
C ILE A 74 -12.07 17.06 12.02
N LYS A 75 -12.49 16.65 13.22
CA LYS A 75 -12.57 17.47 14.41
C LYS A 75 -11.26 17.42 15.16
N ILE A 76 -10.71 18.56 15.53
CA ILE A 76 -9.58 18.69 16.43
C ILE A 76 -10.14 18.86 17.86
N LEU A 77 -9.83 17.94 18.77
CA LEU A 77 -10.39 17.94 20.11
C LEU A 77 -9.51 18.68 21.12
N ASN A 78 -8.18 18.59 20.95
CA ASN A 78 -7.20 19.27 21.80
C ASN A 78 -5.90 19.54 21.00
N ARG A 79 -4.90 20.11 21.67
CA ARG A 79 -3.61 20.52 21.03
C ARG A 79 -2.82 19.34 20.48
N ASP A 80 -2.89 18.17 21.10
CA ASP A 80 -2.17 16.98 20.61
C ASP A 80 -2.74 16.50 19.27
N GLY A 81 -3.96 16.90 18.93
CA GLY A 81 -4.60 16.67 17.63
C GLY A 81 -4.15 17.61 16.49
N PHE A 82 -3.36 18.66 16.77
CA PHE A 82 -2.97 19.67 15.77
C PHE A 82 -2.18 19.05 14.60
N SER A 83 -1.41 17.99 14.87
CA SER A 83 -0.69 17.26 13.83
C SER A 83 -1.59 16.64 12.75
N LYS A 84 -2.90 16.49 13.01
CA LYS A 84 -3.86 16.01 12.01
C LYS A 84 -4.23 17.07 10.95
N ALA A 85 -3.78 18.29 11.15
CA ALA A 85 -3.86 19.36 10.15
C ALA A 85 -2.71 19.34 9.15
N ASP A 86 -1.64 18.57 9.40
CA ASP A 86 -0.51 18.40 8.50
C ASP A 86 -0.76 17.18 7.60
N ILE A 87 -1.09 17.44 6.35
CA ILE A 87 -1.36 16.42 5.36
C ILE A 87 -0.12 16.17 4.50
N SER A 88 0.27 14.90 4.38
CA SER A 88 1.39 14.47 3.56
C SER A 88 0.95 13.36 2.62
N VAL A 89 1.22 13.51 1.32
CA VAL A 89 0.84 12.57 0.27
C VAL A 89 2.09 12.14 -0.49
N LEU A 90 2.41 10.85 -0.41
CA LEU A 90 3.53 10.27 -1.11
C LEU A 90 3.09 9.80 -2.50
N LEU A 91 3.75 10.32 -3.54
CA LEU A 91 3.45 10.06 -4.94
C LEU A 91 4.56 9.20 -5.54
N TYR A 92 4.19 8.05 -6.11
CA TYR A 92 5.14 7.17 -6.78
C TYR A 92 5.50 7.70 -8.17
N ASN A 93 6.77 7.59 -8.53
CA ASN A 93 7.26 7.90 -9.87
C ASN A 93 8.32 6.88 -10.32
N ASN A 94 8.42 6.68 -11.59
CA ASN A 94 9.54 5.98 -12.24
C ASN A 94 10.17 6.90 -13.30
N SER A 95 11.13 6.37 -14.09
CA SER A 95 11.82 7.15 -15.14
C SER A 95 10.87 7.84 -16.13
N ASP A 96 9.71 7.24 -16.42
CA ASP A 96 8.87 7.62 -17.56
C ASP A 96 7.52 8.22 -17.15
N ARG A 97 6.98 7.82 -16.00
CA ARG A 97 5.64 8.18 -15.55
C ARG A 97 5.61 8.58 -14.08
N LYS A 98 4.70 9.49 -13.73
CA LYS A 98 4.57 10.04 -12.38
C LYS A 98 3.11 10.08 -11.94
N GLU A 99 2.89 9.75 -10.67
CA GLU A 99 1.64 10.09 -9.99
C GLU A 99 1.56 11.61 -9.79
N LYS A 100 0.34 12.11 -9.73
CA LYS A 100 0.05 13.53 -9.49
C LYS A 100 -1.04 13.65 -8.45
N ILE A 101 -1.09 14.80 -7.81
CA ILE A 101 -2.20 15.22 -6.96
C ILE A 101 -2.77 16.52 -7.55
N THR A 102 -4.09 16.56 -7.69
CA THR A 102 -4.84 17.70 -8.24
C THR A 102 -5.98 18.08 -7.32
N ASP A 103 -6.61 19.23 -7.60
CA ASP A 103 -7.84 19.69 -6.94
C ASP A 103 -7.75 19.76 -5.43
N ILE A 104 -6.57 20.14 -4.91
CA ILE A 104 -6.37 20.32 -3.47
C ILE A 104 -7.20 21.50 -3.00
N VAL A 105 -8.18 21.23 -2.15
CA VAL A 105 -9.03 22.23 -1.50
C VAL A 105 -9.11 21.92 -0.02
N GLY A 106 -9.01 22.94 0.82
CA GLY A 106 -9.11 22.79 2.26
C GLY A 106 -9.76 24.00 2.94
N THR A 107 -10.43 23.75 4.04
CA THR A 107 -11.01 24.80 4.91
C THR A 107 -10.87 24.38 6.37
N THR A 108 -10.59 25.36 7.21
CA THR A 108 -10.69 25.25 8.68
C THR A 108 -11.86 26.10 9.14
N SER A 109 -12.76 25.51 9.92
CA SER A 109 -13.91 26.19 10.51
C SER A 109 -13.73 26.27 12.02
N ASN A 110 -13.83 27.47 12.58
CA ASN A 110 -13.71 27.78 14.00
C ASN A 110 -14.98 28.45 14.51
N MET A 111 -15.52 28.00 15.63
CA MET A 111 -16.63 28.67 16.31
C MET A 111 -16.07 29.75 17.23
N ASN A 112 -16.53 30.97 17.07
CA ASN A 112 -16.17 32.09 17.91
C ASN A 112 -17.02 32.10 19.20
N ALA A 113 -16.60 32.85 20.21
CA ALA A 113 -17.30 32.96 21.49
C ALA A 113 -18.74 33.51 21.36
N ASN A 114 -19.03 34.26 20.30
CA ASN A 114 -20.37 34.79 20.01
C ASN A 114 -21.22 33.81 19.16
N GLY A 115 -20.77 32.59 18.91
CA GLY A 115 -21.47 31.57 18.14
C GLY A 115 -21.37 31.72 16.61
N THR A 116 -20.63 32.70 16.10
CA THR A 116 -20.35 32.82 14.65
C THR A 116 -19.25 31.85 14.26
N VAL A 117 -19.27 31.40 12.99
CA VAL A 117 -18.28 30.50 12.46
C VAL A 117 -17.34 31.28 11.55
N ASP A 118 -16.06 31.25 11.86
CA ASP A 118 -14.99 31.75 10.99
C ASP A 118 -14.44 30.60 10.14
N ILE A 119 -14.28 30.86 8.83
CA ILE A 119 -13.82 29.86 7.86
C ILE A 119 -12.58 30.38 7.13
N GLN A 120 -11.46 29.72 7.36
CA GLN A 120 -10.20 29.99 6.66
C GLN A 120 -9.96 28.94 5.57
N LYS A 121 -9.56 29.40 4.37
CA LYS A 121 -9.29 28.53 3.23
C LYS A 121 -7.80 28.26 3.14
N LEU A 122 -7.47 27.04 2.75
CA LEU A 122 -6.08 26.66 2.36
C LEU A 122 -5.67 27.48 1.14
N ASP A 123 -4.58 28.21 1.24
CA ASP A 123 -3.96 28.90 0.11
C ASP A 123 -3.07 27.95 -0.69
N LYS A 124 -3.10 28.03 -2.01
CA LYS A 124 -2.29 27.20 -2.89
C LYS A 124 -0.79 27.36 -2.66
N SER A 125 -0.35 28.52 -2.18
CA SER A 125 1.06 28.78 -1.82
C SER A 125 1.52 27.98 -0.59
N GLN A 126 0.60 27.42 0.18
CA GLN A 126 0.86 26.55 1.34
C GLN A 126 0.98 25.06 0.97
N VAL A 127 0.91 24.73 -0.32
CA VAL A 127 1.12 23.37 -0.83
C VAL A 127 2.56 23.25 -1.32
N PHE A 128 3.33 22.41 -0.67
CA PHE A 128 4.75 22.19 -0.96
C PHE A 128 4.97 20.83 -1.59
N THR A 129 5.90 20.78 -2.53
CA THR A 129 6.30 19.54 -3.18
C THR A 129 7.81 19.38 -3.03
N GLU A 130 8.24 18.24 -2.51
CA GLU A 130 9.66 17.91 -2.34
C GLU A 130 9.99 16.54 -2.94
N ASN A 131 11.22 16.38 -3.42
CA ASN A 131 11.72 15.09 -3.85
C ASN A 131 12.10 14.26 -2.63
N TYR A 132 11.32 13.21 -2.32
CA TYR A 132 11.58 12.35 -1.17
C TYR A 132 12.74 11.37 -1.43
N ASN A 133 12.75 10.76 -2.62
CA ASN A 133 13.85 9.92 -3.14
C ASN A 133 13.68 9.70 -4.66
N ASN A 134 14.47 8.78 -5.24
CA ASN A 134 14.46 8.51 -6.69
C ASN A 134 13.09 8.04 -7.24
N ASN A 135 12.25 7.43 -6.39
CA ASN A 135 10.98 6.85 -6.79
C ASN A 135 9.76 7.52 -6.16
N TYR A 136 9.96 8.53 -5.30
CA TYR A 136 8.87 9.16 -4.59
C TYR A 136 9.02 10.66 -4.50
N THR A 137 7.91 11.36 -4.73
CA THR A 137 7.72 12.77 -4.48
C THR A 137 6.74 12.93 -3.32
N LEU A 138 6.99 13.83 -2.39
CA LEU A 138 6.14 14.11 -1.25
C LEU A 138 5.45 15.46 -1.42
N VAL A 139 4.13 15.47 -1.40
CA VAL A 139 3.31 16.70 -1.38
C VAL A 139 2.81 16.90 0.04
N LYS A 140 3.03 18.11 0.58
CA LYS A 140 2.65 18.51 1.94
C LYS A 140 1.82 19.77 1.93
N PHE A 141 0.83 19.83 2.78
CA PHE A 141 0.09 21.06 3.10
C PHE A 141 -0.46 21.03 4.51
N THR A 142 -0.50 22.21 5.15
CA THR A 142 -1.02 22.37 6.51
C THR A 142 -2.29 23.20 6.46
N MET A 143 -3.34 22.75 7.13
CA MET A 143 -4.60 23.49 7.24
C MET A 143 -4.40 24.75 8.07
N PRO A 144 -4.91 25.92 7.63
CA PRO A 144 -4.68 27.20 8.29
C PRO A 144 -5.48 27.34 9.60
N ASP A 145 -5.06 28.25 10.47
CA ASP A 145 -5.76 28.74 11.67
C ASP A 145 -6.32 27.63 12.59
N ILE A 146 -5.50 26.60 12.85
CA ILE A 146 -5.88 25.47 13.71
C ILE A 146 -5.93 25.89 15.17
N LYS A 147 -7.05 25.55 15.83
CA LYS A 147 -7.32 25.76 17.27
C LYS A 147 -7.95 24.51 17.85
N GLU A 148 -7.95 24.39 19.17
CA GLU A 148 -8.80 23.40 19.85
C GLU A 148 -10.27 23.67 19.48
N GLY A 149 -10.98 22.63 19.08
CA GLY A 149 -12.36 22.74 18.60
C GLY A 149 -12.50 23.02 17.10
N SER A 150 -11.41 23.24 16.35
CA SER A 150 -11.48 23.37 14.89
C SER A 150 -12.08 22.15 14.21
N VAL A 151 -12.83 22.39 13.13
CA VAL A 151 -13.19 21.35 12.15
C VAL A 151 -12.48 21.63 10.85
N ILE A 152 -11.58 20.75 10.46
CA ILE A 152 -10.90 20.81 9.15
C ILE A 152 -11.63 19.94 8.13
N LYS A 153 -11.68 20.44 6.92
CA LYS A 153 -12.23 19.74 5.76
C LYS A 153 -11.30 19.91 4.58
N TYR A 154 -10.91 18.80 3.96
CA TYR A 154 -10.08 18.86 2.76
C TYR A 154 -10.43 17.77 1.76
N SER A 155 -10.09 18.02 0.52
CA SER A 155 -10.20 17.07 -0.58
C SER A 155 -9.06 17.23 -1.56
N TYR A 156 -8.76 16.14 -2.26
CA TYR A 156 -7.83 16.12 -3.39
C TYR A 156 -8.11 14.90 -4.28
N THR A 157 -7.55 14.93 -5.49
CA THR A 157 -7.59 13.79 -6.42
C THR A 157 -6.16 13.28 -6.65
N LEU A 158 -5.96 11.99 -6.43
CA LEU A 158 -4.76 11.28 -6.89
C LEU A 158 -4.99 10.83 -8.32
N ASP A 159 -4.01 11.09 -9.18
CA ASP A 159 -3.99 10.69 -10.58
C ASP A 159 -2.76 9.82 -10.81
N THR A 160 -2.98 8.51 -11.04
CA THR A 160 -1.91 7.53 -11.24
C THR A 160 -2.00 6.86 -12.61
N PRO A 161 -0.88 6.80 -13.36
CA PRO A 161 -0.78 6.01 -14.57
C PRO A 161 -0.49 4.52 -14.32
N PHE A 162 -0.43 4.12 -13.05
CA PHE A 162 -0.01 2.79 -12.62
C PHE A 162 -1.19 1.97 -12.13
N MET A 163 -1.80 1.16 -13.00
CA MET A 163 -2.92 0.30 -12.63
C MET A 163 -2.56 -0.74 -11.57
N PHE A 164 -1.30 -1.18 -11.49
CA PHE A 164 -0.83 -2.06 -10.42
C PHE A 164 -0.80 -1.37 -9.04
N ASN A 165 -0.84 -0.03 -8.99
CA ASN A 165 -0.83 0.75 -7.76
C ASN A 165 -2.23 1.25 -7.40
N TYR A 166 -3.24 0.37 -7.50
CA TYR A 166 -4.58 0.66 -7.02
C TYR A 166 -4.51 0.85 -5.50
N LYS A 167 -4.69 2.10 -5.04
CA LYS A 167 -4.41 2.44 -3.63
C LYS A 167 -5.33 1.70 -2.68
N SER A 168 -4.74 1.15 -1.63
CA SER A 168 -5.49 0.61 -0.51
C SER A 168 -6.29 1.71 0.19
N TRP A 169 -7.49 1.38 0.65
CA TRP A 169 -8.29 2.27 1.48
C TRP A 169 -8.23 1.84 2.92
N TYR A 170 -7.72 2.73 3.79
CA TYR A 170 -7.62 2.52 5.21
C TYR A 170 -8.85 3.12 5.89
N PHE A 171 -9.74 2.29 6.39
CA PHE A 171 -10.90 2.72 7.19
C PHE A 171 -10.51 3.14 8.60
N GLN A 172 -9.42 2.60 9.11
CA GLN A 172 -8.91 2.81 10.46
C GLN A 172 -7.60 3.60 10.43
N SER A 173 -7.39 4.47 11.41
CA SER A 173 -6.18 5.25 11.59
C SER A 173 -5.81 5.32 13.07
N ASP A 174 -4.84 6.13 13.44
CA ASP A 174 -4.43 6.40 14.83
C ASP A 174 -5.39 7.34 15.61
N ILE A 175 -6.50 7.75 14.99
CA ILE A 175 -7.60 8.47 15.63
C ILE A 175 -8.93 7.78 15.31
N PRO A 176 -9.96 7.90 16.17
CA PRO A 176 -11.27 7.32 15.88
C PRO A 176 -11.90 7.89 14.61
N THR A 177 -12.73 7.08 13.94
CA THR A 177 -13.46 7.48 12.75
C THR A 177 -14.95 7.13 12.90
N LEU A 178 -15.85 8.12 12.77
CA LEU A 178 -17.29 7.89 12.86
C LEU A 178 -17.83 7.22 11.60
N TYR A 179 -17.35 7.65 10.43
CA TYR A 179 -17.85 7.17 9.14
C TYR A 179 -16.75 7.20 8.08
N SER A 180 -16.47 6.05 7.50
CA SER A 180 -15.54 5.89 6.37
C SER A 180 -16.22 5.11 5.26
N GLU A 181 -16.26 5.69 4.06
CA GLU A 181 -16.89 5.15 2.86
C GLU A 181 -15.90 5.12 1.71
N TYR A 182 -15.83 3.97 1.03
CA TYR A 182 -14.96 3.80 -0.12
C TYR A 182 -15.69 3.15 -1.29
N HIS A 183 -15.56 3.78 -2.43
CA HIS A 183 -16.07 3.31 -3.72
C HIS A 183 -14.90 2.89 -4.61
N ALA A 184 -15.04 1.73 -5.24
CA ALA A 184 -14.08 1.24 -6.21
C ALA A 184 -14.81 0.85 -7.50
N SER A 185 -14.46 1.46 -8.62
CA SER A 185 -14.97 1.14 -9.96
C SER A 185 -13.85 0.56 -10.80
N ILE A 186 -13.91 -0.74 -11.07
CA ILE A 186 -12.86 -1.50 -11.75
C ILE A 186 -13.37 -1.97 -13.10
N PRO A 187 -12.82 -1.48 -14.23
CA PRO A 187 -13.16 -1.99 -15.56
C PRO A 187 -12.82 -3.47 -15.71
N ALA A 188 -13.63 -4.24 -16.44
CA ALA A 188 -13.45 -5.67 -16.68
C ALA A 188 -12.13 -6.02 -17.41
N ASN A 189 -11.46 -5.01 -17.95
CA ASN A 189 -10.08 -5.09 -18.44
C ASN A 189 -9.05 -5.44 -17.35
N TYR A 190 -9.38 -5.20 -16.08
CA TYR A 190 -8.49 -5.40 -14.94
C TYR A 190 -9.12 -6.36 -13.94
N GLU A 191 -8.42 -7.43 -13.60
CA GLU A 191 -8.78 -8.29 -12.49
C GLU A 191 -7.85 -8.03 -11.32
N TYR A 192 -8.42 -7.77 -10.15
CA TYR A 192 -7.66 -7.60 -8.92
C TYR A 192 -7.98 -8.69 -7.91
N ASN A 193 -6.97 -9.14 -7.18
CA ASN A 193 -7.18 -9.81 -5.91
C ASN A 193 -7.54 -8.74 -4.88
N ILE A 194 -8.72 -8.84 -4.28
CA ILE A 194 -9.22 -7.90 -3.28
C ILE A 194 -9.13 -8.57 -1.92
N LYS A 195 -8.47 -7.90 -0.96
CA LYS A 195 -8.27 -8.41 0.40
C LYS A 195 -8.78 -7.39 1.42
N LEU A 196 -9.69 -7.81 2.27
CA LEU A 196 -10.09 -7.08 3.47
C LEU A 196 -9.17 -7.50 4.61
N VAL A 197 -8.59 -6.53 5.30
CA VAL A 197 -7.72 -6.71 6.46
C VAL A 197 -8.40 -6.08 7.67
N GLY A 198 -8.10 -6.59 8.86
CA GLY A 198 -8.68 -6.15 10.13
C GLY A 198 -9.95 -6.91 10.51
N GLU A 199 -10.39 -6.71 11.75
CA GLU A 199 -11.50 -7.44 12.36
C GLU A 199 -12.79 -6.63 12.43
N ILE A 200 -12.75 -5.32 12.10
CA ILE A 200 -13.93 -4.47 12.15
C ILE A 200 -14.84 -4.79 10.98
N PRO A 201 -16.12 -5.15 11.23
CA PRO A 201 -17.02 -5.53 10.16
C PRO A 201 -17.43 -4.33 9.30
N LEU A 202 -17.60 -4.56 8.01
CA LEU A 202 -18.20 -3.58 7.11
C LEU A 202 -19.70 -3.40 7.45
N SER A 203 -20.14 -2.15 7.59
CA SER A 203 -21.56 -1.81 7.71
C SER A 203 -22.28 -1.90 6.37
N VAL A 204 -21.56 -1.67 5.27
CA VAL A 204 -22.03 -1.87 3.89
C VAL A 204 -20.91 -2.56 3.12
N ASN A 205 -21.28 -3.60 2.39
CA ASN A 205 -20.43 -4.30 1.42
C ASN A 205 -21.33 -4.71 0.26
N THR A 206 -21.42 -3.86 -0.76
CA THR A 206 -22.27 -4.08 -1.92
C THR A 206 -21.48 -3.93 -3.20
N SER A 207 -21.92 -4.60 -4.24
CA SER A 207 -21.33 -4.46 -5.57
C SER A 207 -22.42 -4.50 -6.64
N ASP A 208 -22.14 -3.83 -7.76
CA ASP A 208 -23.02 -3.72 -8.92
C ASP A 208 -22.16 -3.65 -10.19
N ILE A 209 -22.78 -3.83 -11.34
CA ILE A 209 -22.14 -3.71 -12.65
C ILE A 209 -22.66 -2.45 -13.34
N GLU A 210 -21.75 -1.56 -13.72
CA GLU A 210 -22.03 -0.45 -14.61
C GLU A 210 -21.64 -0.84 -16.03
N HIS A 211 -22.64 -0.90 -16.92
CA HIS A 211 -22.40 -1.23 -18.30
C HIS A 211 -21.76 -0.07 -19.05
N ASP A 212 -20.84 -0.39 -19.97
CA ASP A 212 -20.19 0.57 -20.87
C ASP A 212 -19.50 1.74 -20.13
N CYS A 213 -18.99 1.53 -18.91
CA CYS A 213 -18.34 2.56 -18.09
C CYS A 213 -17.04 3.12 -18.70
N LEU A 214 -16.41 2.32 -19.58
CA LEU A 214 -15.16 2.69 -20.25
C LEU A 214 -15.29 2.39 -21.74
N SER A 215 -14.92 3.35 -22.60
CA SER A 215 -14.97 3.17 -24.06
C SER A 215 -13.73 3.75 -24.73
N THR A 216 -13.26 3.09 -25.79
CA THR A 216 -12.14 3.58 -26.61
C THR A 216 -12.65 4.40 -27.79
N SER A 217 -11.77 5.20 -28.39
CA SER A 217 -12.05 5.92 -29.64
C SER A 217 -12.38 5.00 -30.81
N THR A 218 -12.00 3.71 -30.74
CA THR A 218 -12.31 2.68 -31.75
C THR A 218 -13.65 1.99 -31.51
N GLY A 219 -14.39 2.38 -30.46
CA GLY A 219 -15.72 1.84 -30.12
C GLY A 219 -15.71 0.57 -29.28
N ALA A 220 -14.54 0.06 -28.86
CA ALA A 220 -14.49 -1.02 -27.89
C ALA A 220 -14.91 -0.51 -26.51
N LYS A 221 -15.68 -1.32 -25.77
CA LYS A 221 -16.29 -0.96 -24.50
C LYS A 221 -15.93 -1.96 -23.40
N SER A 222 -16.00 -1.51 -22.16
CA SER A 222 -15.84 -2.34 -20.97
C SER A 222 -16.88 -1.98 -19.92
N ASP A 223 -17.41 -2.99 -19.25
CA ASP A 223 -18.20 -2.81 -18.04
C ASP A 223 -17.31 -2.58 -16.83
N CYS A 224 -17.82 -1.92 -15.79
CA CYS A 224 -17.12 -1.77 -14.52
C CYS A 224 -17.81 -2.54 -13.39
N PHE A 225 -17.01 -3.21 -12.59
CA PHE A 225 -17.43 -3.74 -11.31
C PHE A 225 -17.31 -2.64 -10.25
N LYS A 226 -18.45 -2.19 -9.73
CA LYS A 226 -18.52 -1.15 -8.70
C LYS A 226 -18.73 -1.79 -7.35
N SER A 227 -17.85 -1.45 -6.40
CA SER A 227 -17.95 -1.88 -5.00
C SER A 227 -18.12 -0.67 -4.11
N VAL A 228 -18.94 -0.82 -3.08
CA VAL A 228 -19.12 0.17 -2.00
C VAL A 228 -18.86 -0.50 -0.66
N TYR A 229 -17.92 0.05 0.07
CA TYR A 229 -17.54 -0.39 1.40
C TYR A 229 -17.76 0.74 2.40
N VAL A 230 -18.45 0.46 3.51
CA VAL A 230 -18.65 1.43 4.59
C VAL A 230 -18.30 0.78 5.92
N MET A 231 -17.53 1.50 6.72
CA MET A 231 -17.34 1.21 8.15
C MET A 231 -17.80 2.39 8.98
N LYS A 232 -18.32 2.11 10.19
CA LYS A 232 -18.81 3.11 11.13
C LYS A 232 -18.25 2.87 12.52
N ASP A 233 -18.15 3.94 13.31
CA ASP A 233 -17.75 3.86 14.72
C ASP A 233 -16.42 3.12 14.93
N ILE A 234 -15.44 3.42 14.11
CA ILE A 234 -14.15 2.76 14.05
C ILE A 234 -13.25 3.31 15.16
N PRO A 235 -12.74 2.47 16.08
CA PRO A 235 -11.80 2.92 17.11
C PRO A 235 -10.46 3.29 16.51
N ALA A 236 -9.69 4.13 17.20
CA ALA A 236 -8.29 4.36 16.88
C ALA A 236 -7.52 3.05 16.90
N PHE A 237 -6.60 2.88 15.95
CA PHE A 237 -5.65 1.79 15.97
C PHE A 237 -4.49 2.15 16.89
N ILE A 238 -4.32 1.40 17.97
CA ILE A 238 -3.24 1.59 18.93
C ILE A 238 -2.17 0.54 18.70
N ASP A 239 -0.93 0.99 18.44
CA ASP A 239 0.19 0.08 18.29
C ASP A 239 0.52 -0.58 19.63
N GLU A 240 0.46 -1.90 19.68
CA GLU A 240 0.76 -2.67 20.88
C GLU A 240 2.24 -3.07 20.92
N ARG A 241 2.78 -3.11 22.14
CA ARG A 241 4.15 -3.57 22.34
C ARG A 241 4.28 -5.04 21.94
N TYR A 242 5.28 -5.35 21.11
CA TYR A 242 5.53 -6.70 20.56
C TYR A 242 4.59 -7.17 19.45
N MET A 243 3.64 -6.39 18.98
CA MET A 243 2.91 -6.73 17.76
C MET A 243 3.88 -6.84 16.56
N THR A 244 3.50 -7.50 15.48
CA THR A 244 4.33 -7.62 14.28
C THR A 244 4.43 -6.29 13.53
N THR A 245 3.38 -5.88 12.88
CA THR A 245 3.21 -4.55 12.28
C THR A 245 1.72 -4.23 12.22
N ARG A 246 1.39 -2.95 12.32
CA ARG A 246 -0.01 -2.48 12.17
C ARG A 246 -0.64 -2.88 10.85
N GLU A 247 0.16 -3.01 9.79
CA GLU A 247 -0.30 -3.36 8.45
C GLU A 247 -1.01 -4.71 8.37
N ASN A 248 -0.74 -5.62 9.30
CA ASN A 248 -1.39 -6.93 9.38
C ASN A 248 -2.78 -6.90 10.04
N TYR A 249 -3.13 -5.81 10.73
CA TYR A 249 -4.31 -5.75 11.62
C TYR A 249 -5.23 -4.56 11.35
N ILE A 250 -4.68 -3.44 10.85
CA ILE A 250 -5.44 -2.22 10.61
C ILE A 250 -6.52 -2.47 9.55
N SER A 251 -7.73 -1.99 9.81
CA SER A 251 -8.87 -2.22 8.91
C SER A 251 -8.71 -1.45 7.60
N LYS A 252 -8.57 -2.19 6.51
CA LYS A 252 -8.36 -1.67 5.15
C LYS A 252 -8.86 -2.65 4.09
N VAL A 253 -9.05 -2.15 2.87
CA VAL A 253 -9.17 -2.96 1.66
C VAL A 253 -7.94 -2.74 0.78
N GLU A 254 -7.35 -3.85 0.32
CA GLU A 254 -6.16 -3.87 -0.53
C GLU A 254 -6.49 -4.46 -1.89
N TYR A 255 -5.81 -3.95 -2.92
CA TYR A 255 -5.98 -4.37 -4.30
C TYR A 255 -4.64 -4.76 -4.89
N GLU A 256 -4.58 -5.94 -5.49
CA GLU A 256 -3.41 -6.41 -6.23
C GLU A 256 -3.81 -6.80 -7.64
N LEU A 257 -3.20 -6.17 -8.63
CA LEU A 257 -3.49 -6.45 -10.04
C LEU A 257 -3.08 -7.88 -10.39
N LYS A 258 -4.08 -8.67 -10.81
CA LYS A 258 -3.92 -10.08 -11.17
C LYS A 258 -3.80 -10.29 -12.67
N VAL A 259 -4.72 -9.71 -13.45
CA VAL A 259 -4.78 -9.85 -14.91
C VAL A 259 -5.12 -8.51 -15.54
N TYR A 260 -4.47 -8.19 -16.63
CA TYR A 260 -4.87 -7.14 -17.55
C TYR A 260 -5.30 -7.74 -18.90
N LYS A 261 -6.45 -7.28 -19.41
CA LYS A 261 -7.00 -7.66 -20.71
C LYS A 261 -7.09 -6.41 -21.58
N GLY A 262 -6.23 -6.34 -22.59
CA GLY A 262 -6.24 -5.24 -23.55
C GLY A 262 -7.51 -5.24 -24.40
N PHE A 263 -7.90 -4.07 -24.89
CA PHE A 263 -9.00 -3.94 -25.87
C PHE A 263 -8.66 -4.59 -27.23
N ASP A 264 -7.40 -4.90 -27.49
CA ASP A 264 -6.88 -5.64 -28.64
C ASP A 264 -6.98 -7.17 -28.47
N GLY A 265 -7.48 -7.63 -27.33
CA GLY A 265 -7.59 -9.06 -26.99
C GLY A 265 -6.33 -9.65 -26.34
N GLY A 266 -5.27 -8.85 -26.14
CA GLY A 266 -4.09 -9.25 -25.38
C GLY A 266 -4.42 -9.53 -23.93
N VAL A 267 -3.79 -10.55 -23.32
CA VAL A 267 -3.97 -10.91 -21.91
C VAL A 267 -2.62 -10.99 -21.23
N ASP A 268 -2.39 -10.12 -20.23
CA ASP A 268 -1.22 -10.11 -19.38
C ASP A 268 -1.56 -10.66 -18.00
N ASN A 269 -0.98 -11.79 -17.65
CA ASN A 269 -1.09 -12.37 -16.31
C ASN A 269 0.01 -11.76 -15.41
N ILE A 270 -0.37 -10.90 -14.50
CA ILE A 270 0.53 -10.19 -13.58
C ILE A 270 0.84 -11.07 -12.37
N THR A 271 -0.20 -11.61 -11.71
CA THR A 271 -0.02 -12.59 -10.64
C THR A 271 0.35 -13.94 -11.23
N LYS A 272 1.50 -14.45 -10.85
CA LYS A 272 2.11 -15.65 -11.42
C LYS A 272 2.04 -16.81 -10.41
N SER A 273 2.36 -18.01 -10.87
CA SER A 273 2.60 -19.14 -9.97
C SER A 273 3.99 -19.03 -9.36
N TRP A 274 4.22 -19.63 -8.19
CA TRP A 274 5.56 -19.73 -7.59
C TRP A 274 6.60 -20.29 -8.57
N LYS A 275 6.21 -21.26 -9.41
CA LYS A 275 7.08 -21.83 -10.45
C LYS A 275 7.48 -20.81 -11.51
N THR A 276 6.57 -19.93 -11.90
CA THR A 276 6.85 -18.86 -12.87
C THR A 276 7.74 -17.79 -12.26
N VAL A 277 7.49 -17.43 -11.01
CA VAL A 277 8.30 -16.48 -10.24
C VAL A 277 9.73 -17.00 -10.09
N ASP A 278 9.92 -18.26 -9.70
CA ASP A 278 11.25 -18.87 -9.61
C ASP A 278 12.03 -18.78 -10.93
N LYS A 279 11.36 -19.07 -12.05
CA LYS A 279 11.98 -18.97 -13.38
C LYS A 279 12.39 -17.54 -13.73
N GLU A 280 11.56 -16.55 -13.39
CA GLU A 280 11.85 -15.14 -13.64
C GLU A 280 12.97 -14.61 -12.77
N PHE A 281 12.94 -14.95 -11.47
CA PHE A 281 14.01 -14.56 -10.56
C PHE A 281 15.38 -15.08 -10.98
N LYS A 282 15.47 -16.25 -11.62
CA LYS A 282 16.73 -16.79 -12.16
C LYS A 282 17.35 -15.92 -13.26
N THR A 283 16.54 -15.13 -13.96
CA THR A 283 17.00 -14.26 -15.05
C THR A 283 16.97 -12.77 -14.68
N GLU A 284 16.31 -12.45 -13.58
CA GLU A 284 16.15 -11.07 -13.11
C GLU A 284 17.50 -10.45 -12.74
N LYS A 285 17.70 -9.17 -13.14
CA LYS A 285 19.00 -8.49 -13.04
C LYS A 285 19.47 -8.29 -11.60
N SER A 286 18.54 -7.99 -10.69
CA SER A 286 18.85 -7.69 -9.28
C SER A 286 19.10 -8.94 -8.44
N ILE A 287 18.65 -10.12 -8.87
CA ILE A 287 18.74 -11.37 -8.12
C ILE A 287 19.47 -12.42 -8.95
N GLY A 288 18.84 -13.02 -9.95
CA GLY A 288 19.36 -14.18 -10.67
C GLY A 288 20.70 -13.93 -11.35
N ARG A 289 20.88 -12.75 -11.96
CA ARG A 289 22.20 -12.39 -12.54
C ARG A 289 23.27 -12.12 -11.50
N GLN A 290 22.89 -11.86 -10.24
CA GLN A 290 23.85 -11.68 -9.15
C GLN A 290 24.24 -13.01 -8.49
N LEU A 291 23.47 -14.09 -8.69
CA LEU A 291 23.83 -15.43 -8.22
C LEU A 291 24.99 -16.08 -9.01
N ASN A 292 25.38 -15.52 -10.14
CA ASN A 292 26.45 -16.04 -11.01
C ASN A 292 27.66 -15.10 -11.02
N LYS A 293 28.19 -14.75 -9.85
CA LYS A 293 29.34 -13.85 -9.69
C LYS A 293 30.57 -14.53 -9.08
N GLY A 294 30.71 -15.84 -9.25
CA GLY A 294 31.84 -16.62 -8.71
C GLY A 294 33.21 -16.00 -9.05
N SER A 295 33.41 -15.54 -10.28
CA SER A 295 34.67 -14.88 -10.69
C SER A 295 34.97 -13.57 -9.90
N LEU A 296 33.94 -12.89 -9.39
CA LEU A 296 34.12 -11.69 -8.55
C LEU A 296 34.61 -12.02 -7.15
N VAL A 297 34.22 -13.17 -6.62
CA VAL A 297 34.43 -13.55 -5.22
C VAL A 297 35.60 -14.52 -5.04
N LYS A 298 36.12 -15.10 -6.11
CA LYS A 298 37.14 -16.17 -6.14
C LYS A 298 38.37 -15.86 -5.25
N ASP A 299 38.83 -14.62 -5.28
CA ASP A 299 40.08 -14.21 -4.61
C ASP A 299 39.81 -13.39 -3.32
N LEU A 300 38.56 -13.36 -2.81
CA LEU A 300 38.22 -12.60 -1.61
C LEU A 300 38.56 -13.34 -0.31
N LEU A 301 38.55 -14.66 -0.32
CA LEU A 301 38.85 -15.49 0.86
C LEU A 301 40.32 -15.93 0.86
N SER A 302 40.87 -16.06 2.08
CA SER A 302 42.22 -16.62 2.24
C SER A 302 42.26 -18.10 1.87
N THR A 303 43.46 -18.58 1.50
CA THR A 303 43.70 -20.01 1.20
C THR A 303 43.36 -20.92 2.37
N GLU A 304 43.49 -20.45 3.60
CA GLU A 304 43.16 -21.18 4.81
C GLU A 304 41.65 -21.48 4.87
N ILE A 305 40.80 -20.48 4.62
CA ILE A 305 39.33 -20.64 4.60
C ILE A 305 38.91 -21.58 3.47
N THR A 306 39.43 -21.39 2.27
CA THR A 306 39.05 -22.22 1.10
C THR A 306 39.46 -23.68 1.23
N LYS A 307 40.52 -23.99 1.99
CA LYS A 307 41.00 -25.35 2.26
C LYS A 307 40.36 -26.04 3.47
N GLU A 308 39.55 -25.32 4.27
CA GLU A 308 38.82 -25.97 5.37
C GLU A 308 37.96 -27.13 4.83
N LYS A 309 38.06 -28.30 5.51
CA LYS A 309 37.38 -29.54 5.09
C LYS A 309 36.00 -29.70 5.73
N ASP A 310 35.85 -29.22 6.95
CA ASP A 310 34.58 -29.22 7.65
C ASP A 310 33.66 -28.16 7.01
N GLN A 311 32.58 -28.60 6.37
CA GLN A 311 31.68 -27.71 5.63
C GLN A 311 30.95 -26.74 6.54
N LEU A 312 30.55 -27.18 7.75
CA LEU A 312 29.85 -26.28 8.69
C LEU A 312 30.80 -25.18 9.18
N LYS A 313 32.00 -25.57 9.58
CA LYS A 313 33.03 -24.61 10.01
C LYS A 313 33.40 -23.67 8.86
N LYS A 314 33.54 -24.18 7.63
CA LYS A 314 33.82 -23.36 6.45
C LYS A 314 32.69 -22.35 6.22
N ALA A 315 31.43 -22.74 6.31
CA ALA A 315 30.28 -21.85 6.16
C ALA A 315 30.27 -20.76 7.24
N GLN A 316 30.55 -21.11 8.49
CA GLN A 316 30.66 -20.17 9.61
C GLN A 316 31.73 -19.12 9.37
N VAL A 317 32.93 -19.53 9.01
CA VAL A 317 34.04 -18.61 8.76
C VAL A 317 33.78 -17.70 7.53
N ILE A 318 33.12 -18.21 6.51
CA ILE A 318 32.71 -17.40 5.35
C ILE A 318 31.63 -16.38 5.77
N LEU A 319 30.65 -16.77 6.58
CA LEU A 319 29.63 -15.86 7.14
C LEU A 319 30.31 -14.74 7.95
N GLU A 320 31.17 -15.10 8.90
CA GLU A 320 31.95 -14.17 9.72
C GLU A 320 32.82 -13.24 8.87
N TYR A 321 33.43 -13.74 7.80
CA TYR A 321 34.18 -12.90 6.87
C TYR A 321 33.30 -11.82 6.24
N VAL A 322 32.08 -12.16 5.80
CA VAL A 322 31.14 -11.16 5.22
C VAL A 322 30.68 -10.17 6.29
N GLN A 323 30.26 -10.64 7.44
CA GLN A 323 29.83 -9.79 8.58
C GLN A 323 30.89 -8.81 9.04
N ASN A 324 32.17 -9.20 9.04
CA ASN A 324 33.28 -8.36 9.50
C ASN A 324 33.78 -7.39 8.43
N ASN A 325 33.58 -7.67 7.15
CA ASN A 325 34.15 -6.86 6.05
C ASN A 325 33.10 -6.01 5.30
N TYR A 326 31.82 -6.26 5.47
CA TYR A 326 30.76 -5.55 4.76
C TYR A 326 29.72 -5.01 5.72
N LYS A 327 29.27 -3.78 5.48
CA LYS A 327 28.32 -3.10 6.35
C LYS A 327 27.00 -2.84 5.62
N TRP A 328 25.90 -3.21 6.27
CA TRP A 328 24.56 -2.87 5.81
C TRP A 328 24.30 -1.35 5.95
N ASN A 329 23.71 -0.76 4.90
CA ASN A 329 23.39 0.67 4.84
C ASN A 329 22.01 1.04 5.39
N GLY A 330 21.24 0.05 5.91
CA GLY A 330 19.88 0.25 6.42
C GLY A 330 18.76 -0.05 5.39
N GLU A 331 19.11 -0.27 4.11
CA GLU A 331 18.11 -0.52 3.05
C GLU A 331 17.85 -2.02 2.84
N ASN A 332 16.56 -2.39 2.73
CA ASN A 332 16.10 -3.79 2.57
C ASN A 332 15.51 -4.10 1.18
N ASN A 333 15.72 -3.28 0.18
CA ASN A 333 15.12 -3.51 -1.12
C ASN A 333 15.76 -4.71 -1.84
N ILE A 334 14.91 -5.62 -2.38
CA ILE A 334 15.34 -6.77 -3.19
C ILE A 334 15.39 -6.46 -4.70
N PHE A 335 14.74 -5.38 -5.13
CA PHE A 335 14.71 -4.92 -6.52
C PHE A 335 15.51 -3.63 -6.71
N GLY A 336 15.84 -3.32 -7.95
CA GLY A 336 16.55 -2.11 -8.33
C GLY A 336 18.00 -2.37 -8.69
N GLU A 337 18.86 -1.38 -8.54
CA GLU A 337 20.29 -1.51 -8.88
C GLU A 337 21.03 -2.29 -7.78
N VAL A 338 21.13 -3.61 -7.97
CA VAL A 338 22.01 -4.48 -7.16
C VAL A 338 23.33 -4.65 -7.93
N ASP A 339 24.43 -4.24 -7.32
CA ASP A 339 25.76 -4.31 -7.93
C ASP A 339 26.81 -4.82 -6.93
N LEU A 340 27.08 -6.12 -7.00
CA LEU A 340 28.09 -6.75 -6.14
C LEU A 340 29.51 -6.23 -6.37
N LYS A 341 29.84 -5.71 -7.57
CA LYS A 341 31.17 -5.09 -7.79
C LYS A 341 31.32 -3.82 -6.99
N LYS A 342 30.25 -3.01 -6.93
CA LYS A 342 30.20 -1.79 -6.14
C LYS A 342 30.28 -2.11 -4.65
N LEU A 343 29.54 -3.15 -4.18
CA LEU A 343 29.62 -3.64 -2.81
C LEU A 343 31.03 -4.07 -2.44
N VAL A 344 31.68 -4.91 -3.24
CA VAL A 344 33.04 -5.40 -2.97
C VAL A 344 34.05 -4.23 -2.87
N LYS A 345 33.89 -3.20 -3.71
CA LYS A 345 34.73 -2.01 -3.70
C LYS A 345 34.48 -1.11 -2.47
N ASN A 346 33.21 -0.82 -2.20
CA ASN A 346 32.83 0.20 -1.21
C ASN A 346 32.64 -0.35 0.21
N LYS A 347 32.49 -1.68 0.36
CA LYS A 347 32.27 -2.39 1.62
C LYS A 347 30.96 -2.03 2.35
N VAL A 348 30.07 -1.28 1.71
CA VAL A 348 28.76 -0.86 2.23
C VAL A 348 27.70 -1.08 1.16
N GLY A 349 26.60 -1.71 1.52
CA GLY A 349 25.52 -2.00 0.60
C GLY A 349 24.20 -2.38 1.27
N ARG A 350 23.23 -2.73 0.46
CA ARG A 350 21.89 -3.19 0.89
C ARG A 350 21.95 -4.60 1.46
N SER A 351 20.92 -4.99 2.21
CA SER A 351 20.79 -6.35 2.74
C SER A 351 20.86 -7.42 1.64
N SER A 352 20.18 -7.20 0.51
CA SER A 352 20.21 -8.11 -0.64
C SER A 352 21.60 -8.25 -1.26
N GLU A 353 22.37 -7.15 -1.38
CA GLU A 353 23.74 -7.20 -1.91
C GLU A 353 24.67 -8.00 -1.00
N ILE A 354 24.59 -7.79 0.32
CA ILE A 354 25.42 -8.50 1.30
C ILE A 354 25.11 -10.00 1.29
N ASN A 355 23.83 -10.39 1.32
CA ASN A 355 23.46 -11.80 1.32
C ASN A 355 23.70 -12.48 -0.05
N LEU A 356 23.57 -11.77 -1.18
CA LEU A 356 23.96 -12.30 -2.47
C LEU A 356 25.49 -12.43 -2.65
N LEU A 357 26.28 -11.59 -1.98
CA LEU A 357 27.73 -11.78 -1.88
C LEU A 357 28.06 -13.05 -1.08
N LEU A 358 27.42 -13.23 0.11
CA LEU A 358 27.55 -14.45 0.89
C LEU A 358 27.16 -15.70 0.08
N PHE A 359 26.07 -15.64 -0.68
CA PHE A 359 25.65 -16.70 -1.59
C PHE A 359 26.78 -17.11 -2.53
N ASN A 360 27.38 -16.15 -3.25
CA ASN A 360 28.45 -16.46 -4.21
C ASN A 360 29.69 -17.04 -3.52
N LEU A 361 30.05 -16.57 -2.33
CA LEU A 361 31.18 -17.10 -1.56
C LEU A 361 30.93 -18.54 -1.11
N LEU A 362 29.74 -18.85 -0.60
CA LEU A 362 29.38 -20.22 -0.19
C LEU A 362 29.33 -21.17 -1.41
N ASN A 363 28.66 -20.75 -2.47
CA ASN A 363 28.51 -21.55 -3.69
C ASN A 363 29.87 -21.85 -4.36
N GLU A 364 30.77 -20.88 -4.43
CA GLU A 364 32.12 -21.05 -4.98
C GLU A 364 32.98 -21.99 -4.13
N ASN A 365 32.65 -22.15 -2.85
CA ASN A 365 33.31 -23.06 -1.91
C ASN A 365 32.57 -24.40 -1.75
N ASN A 366 31.71 -24.76 -2.72
CA ASN A 366 30.96 -26.04 -2.79
C ASN A 366 30.00 -26.26 -1.62
N ILE A 367 29.45 -25.22 -1.03
CA ILE A 367 28.38 -25.30 -0.05
C ILE A 367 27.06 -25.11 -0.78
N GLN A 368 26.18 -26.09 -0.67
CA GLN A 368 24.84 -26.00 -1.27
C GLN A 368 24.05 -24.90 -0.58
N VAL A 369 23.63 -23.88 -1.37
CA VAL A 369 22.93 -22.71 -0.83
C VAL A 369 21.87 -22.21 -1.81
N LEU A 370 20.74 -21.75 -1.27
CA LEU A 370 19.62 -21.18 -2.01
C LEU A 370 19.27 -19.81 -1.42
N PRO A 371 18.91 -18.81 -2.25
CA PRO A 371 18.32 -17.56 -1.77
C PRO A 371 16.85 -17.80 -1.35
N VAL A 372 16.45 -17.22 -0.25
CA VAL A 372 15.09 -17.28 0.29
C VAL A 372 14.53 -15.88 0.42
N LEU A 373 13.39 -15.63 -0.23
CA LEU A 373 12.66 -14.36 -0.08
C LEU A 373 11.98 -14.30 1.29
N MET A 374 12.11 -13.16 1.94
CA MET A 374 11.51 -12.91 3.23
C MET A 374 10.85 -11.54 3.28
N SER A 375 9.81 -11.42 4.08
CA SER A 375 9.22 -10.14 4.46
C SER A 375 9.68 -9.79 5.87
N THR A 376 10.29 -8.62 6.03
CA THR A 376 10.68 -8.14 7.36
C THR A 376 9.46 -7.83 8.21
N ARG A 377 9.63 -7.81 9.53
CA ARG A 377 8.55 -7.53 10.47
C ARG A 377 7.76 -6.26 10.13
N GLY A 378 8.45 -5.18 9.78
CA GLY A 378 7.82 -3.90 9.45
C GLY A 378 7.09 -3.89 8.10
N ASN A 379 7.43 -4.82 7.19
CA ASN A 379 6.81 -4.92 5.86
C ASN A 379 5.47 -5.69 5.89
N GLY A 380 5.26 -6.55 6.89
CA GLY A 380 4.03 -7.31 7.05
C GLY A 380 4.14 -8.79 6.70
N LEU A 381 3.05 -9.52 6.92
CA LEU A 381 2.97 -10.94 6.59
C LEU A 381 2.63 -11.12 5.11
N PRO A 382 3.44 -11.87 4.34
CA PRO A 382 3.16 -12.09 2.94
C PRO A 382 1.98 -13.03 2.74
N THR A 383 1.27 -12.84 1.63
CA THR A 383 0.18 -13.71 1.17
C THR A 383 0.72 -15.10 0.83
N LYS A 384 0.09 -16.14 1.39
CA LYS A 384 0.54 -17.54 1.22
C LYS A 384 -0.10 -18.24 0.04
N ILE A 385 -1.25 -17.78 -0.44
CA ILE A 385 -2.07 -18.48 -1.44
C ILE A 385 -1.49 -18.36 -2.84
N PHE A 386 -0.91 -17.19 -3.15
CA PHE A 386 -0.28 -16.88 -4.43
C PHE A 386 0.91 -15.93 -4.20
N PRO A 387 1.90 -15.89 -5.11
CA PRO A 387 3.06 -15.02 -4.92
C PRO A 387 2.71 -13.56 -5.18
N VAL A 388 2.79 -12.74 -4.14
CA VAL A 388 2.75 -11.29 -4.18
C VAL A 388 4.17 -10.79 -3.96
N ILE A 389 4.89 -10.57 -5.06
CA ILE A 389 6.33 -10.30 -5.00
C ILE A 389 6.64 -8.99 -4.26
N SER A 390 5.76 -8.01 -4.35
CA SER A 390 5.88 -6.73 -3.63
C SER A 390 5.80 -6.85 -2.11
N GLU A 391 5.27 -7.95 -1.58
CA GLU A 391 5.23 -8.24 -0.14
C GLU A 391 6.57 -8.77 0.42
N PHE A 392 7.58 -8.99 -0.44
CA PHE A 392 8.91 -9.41 -0.02
C PHE A 392 9.91 -8.26 -0.19
N ASN A 393 10.67 -7.98 0.84
CA ASN A 393 11.64 -6.90 0.86
C ASN A 393 13.04 -7.29 1.32
N TYR A 394 13.27 -8.60 1.56
CA TYR A 394 14.49 -9.12 2.13
C TYR A 394 14.89 -10.46 1.50
N ILE A 395 16.19 -10.75 1.44
CA ILE A 395 16.74 -12.03 1.01
C ILE A 395 17.63 -12.55 2.13
N ILE A 396 17.38 -13.77 2.59
CA ILE A 396 18.28 -14.57 3.41
C ILE A 396 18.76 -15.77 2.60
N LEU A 397 19.65 -16.57 3.16
CA LEU A 397 20.14 -17.78 2.52
C LEU A 397 19.77 -19.03 3.30
N GLN A 398 19.45 -20.11 2.60
CA GLN A 398 19.31 -21.45 3.16
C GLN A 398 20.49 -22.30 2.68
N ALA A 399 21.39 -22.65 3.58
CA ALA A 399 22.49 -23.56 3.31
C ALA A 399 22.12 -24.98 3.75
N THR A 400 22.44 -25.98 2.92
CA THR A 400 22.27 -27.40 3.26
C THR A 400 23.64 -28.02 3.48
N ILE A 401 23.93 -28.44 4.71
CA ILE A 401 25.21 -29.00 5.14
C ILE A 401 24.92 -30.29 5.89
N ASP A 402 25.51 -31.43 5.45
CA ASP A 402 25.32 -32.77 6.03
C ASP A 402 23.84 -33.13 6.23
N GLY A 403 22.97 -32.74 5.28
CA GLY A 403 21.54 -33.01 5.32
C GLY A 403 20.74 -32.13 6.29
N LYS A 404 21.37 -31.14 6.92
CA LYS A 404 20.72 -30.16 7.79
C LYS A 404 20.61 -28.80 7.08
N GLU A 405 19.53 -28.08 7.35
CA GLU A 405 19.27 -26.77 6.80
C GLU A 405 19.62 -25.69 7.83
N TYR A 406 20.32 -24.64 7.35
CA TYR A 406 20.73 -23.49 8.14
C TYR A 406 20.29 -22.23 7.41
N PHE A 407 19.62 -21.31 8.12
CA PHE A 407 19.29 -19.98 7.60
C PHE A 407 20.38 -19.00 7.99
N LEU A 408 20.92 -18.30 6.99
CA LEU A 408 22.07 -17.41 7.15
C LEU A 408 21.71 -15.99 6.74
N ASP A 409 22.15 -15.02 7.54
CA ASP A 409 22.04 -13.59 7.27
C ASP A 409 23.33 -12.86 7.68
N ALA A 410 24.02 -12.27 6.72
CA ALA A 410 25.29 -11.59 6.97
C ALA A 410 25.17 -10.06 7.20
N THR A 411 23.96 -9.54 7.33
CA THR A 411 23.74 -8.08 7.49
C THR A 411 24.10 -7.56 8.89
N SER A 412 24.20 -8.46 9.86
CA SER A 412 24.56 -8.12 11.24
C SER A 412 25.40 -9.24 11.87
N PRO A 413 26.46 -8.90 12.64
CA PRO A 413 27.26 -9.90 13.37
C PRO A 413 26.49 -10.63 14.48
N TYR A 414 25.30 -10.18 14.82
CA TYR A 414 24.42 -10.80 15.82
C TYR A 414 23.42 -11.78 15.23
N LEU A 415 23.40 -11.95 13.90
CA LEU A 415 22.57 -12.91 13.19
C LEU A 415 23.44 -14.08 12.73
N SER A 416 22.94 -15.28 12.88
CA SER A 416 23.63 -16.52 12.51
C SER A 416 22.87 -17.27 11.42
#